data_0bbb8203b89f988e9583c91e1ca34d58
#
_entry.id   0bbb8203b89f988e9583c91e1ca34d58
#
_cell.length_a   1.000
_cell.length_b   1.000
_cell.length_c   1.000
_cell.angle_alpha   90.00
_cell.angle_beta   90.00
_cell.angle_gamma   90.00
#
_symmetry.space_group_name_H-M   'P 1'
#
loop_
_entity.id
_entity.type
_entity.pdbx_description
1 polymer ?
#
loop_
_entity_poly.entity_id
_entity_poly.type
_entity_poly.pdbx_seq_one_letter_code
_entity_poly.pdbx_strand_id
1 'polypeptide(L)'
;MRKSLKAAAAGAACAVAGAALYGAGVAGAGQSAANSTHEPYNIGQLVKDIDTYYGTTADADGVYLASPDSPYAKDLARIDAEAERYLDKAARTAHHRGARPAVVFDIDDTLLLSLDYEKRHNYTYDSATWNDYVNKADRPAVFGSPELVRYAESKGVEVFYNSGLTEAQRAGAVANLKKAGADVNLDAGHMFLKDKAAPPAYLKHCAVPGTWNCTTVQYKSGTRRHIEHDLGYEIIANFGDQYSDLDGGYADRAYKLPNPTYFVS
;
A
#
# COMPACT_ATOMS: atom_id res chain seq x y z
N MET A 1 39.26 15.02 -67.52
CA MET A 1 40.57 15.40 -66.90
C MET A 1 40.45 15.21 -65.36
N ARG A 2 41.45 14.52 -64.86
CA ARG A 2 41.66 14.12 -63.49
C ARG A 2 41.71 15.28 -62.50
N LYS A 3 41.27 15.06 -61.25
CA LYS A 3 42.10 15.25 -60.04
C LYS A 3 41.39 14.73 -58.79
N SER A 4 42.01 13.78 -58.19
CA SER A 4 41.79 13.22 -56.86
C SER A 4 42.21 14.23 -55.78
N LEU A 5 41.49 14.29 -54.67
CA LEU A 5 42.02 14.83 -53.41
C LEU A 5 41.66 13.87 -52.22
N LYS A 6 42.70 13.58 -51.49
CA LYS A 6 42.80 12.66 -50.38
C LYS A 6 42.15 13.27 -49.15
N ALA A 7 41.36 12.48 -48.43
CA ALA A 7 40.85 12.79 -47.10
C ALA A 7 41.93 12.56 -46.05
N ALA A 8 42.16 13.49 -45.17
CA ALA A 8 42.95 13.37 -43.96
C ALA A 8 42.00 13.18 -42.75
N ALA A 9 42.19 12.09 -42.06
CA ALA A 9 41.54 11.78 -40.81
C ALA A 9 42.24 12.54 -39.69
N ALA A 10 41.51 13.36 -38.96
CA ALA A 10 41.94 13.96 -37.71
C ALA A 10 41.19 13.25 -36.57
N GLY A 11 41.93 12.45 -35.79
CA GLY A 11 41.41 11.86 -34.58
C GLY A 11 41.36 12.89 -33.44
N ALA A 12 40.21 13.10 -32.85
CA ALA A 12 40.04 13.85 -31.62
C ALA A 12 39.95 12.84 -30.47
N ALA A 13 40.98 12.82 -29.64
CA ALA A 13 40.96 12.10 -28.37
C ALA A 13 40.23 12.94 -27.32
N CYS A 14 39.04 12.52 -26.91
CA CYS A 14 38.38 13.08 -25.75
C CYS A 14 38.82 12.33 -24.49
N ALA A 15 39.64 13.00 -23.70
CA ALA A 15 39.95 12.56 -22.36
C ALA A 15 38.73 12.78 -21.46
N VAL A 16 38.09 11.72 -20.98
CA VAL A 16 37.07 11.79 -19.95
C VAL A 16 37.75 11.66 -18.60
N ALA A 17 37.77 12.76 -17.87
CA ALA A 17 38.18 12.79 -16.49
C ALA A 17 37.13 12.08 -15.63
N GLY A 18 37.46 10.92 -15.09
CA GLY A 18 36.59 10.16 -14.20
C GLY A 18 36.50 10.84 -12.83
N ALA A 19 35.31 11.26 -12.46
CA ALA A 19 34.98 11.59 -11.08
C ALA A 19 34.84 10.28 -10.28
N ALA A 20 35.79 10.04 -9.39
CA ALA A 20 35.70 8.95 -8.44
C ALA A 20 34.61 9.27 -7.40
N LEU A 21 33.44 8.68 -7.57
CA LEU A 21 32.43 8.67 -6.53
C LEU A 21 32.76 7.52 -5.56
N TYR A 22 32.96 7.89 -4.31
CA TYR A 22 33.08 6.97 -3.21
C TYR A 22 31.78 6.18 -3.04
N GLY A 23 31.72 5.00 -3.64
CA GLY A 23 30.78 3.95 -3.28
C GLY A 23 31.46 3.04 -2.28
N ALA A 24 31.02 3.00 -1.05
CA ALA A 24 31.40 1.93 -0.14
C ALA A 24 30.90 0.61 -0.76
N GLY A 25 31.82 -0.11 -1.39
CA GLY A 25 31.55 -1.39 -1.99
C GLY A 25 31.20 -2.38 -0.88
N VAL A 26 29.96 -2.82 -0.85
CA VAL A 26 29.66 -4.15 -0.35
C VAL A 26 30.37 -5.09 -1.31
N ALA A 27 31.39 -5.80 -0.83
CA ALA A 27 32.04 -6.85 -1.58
C ALA A 27 31.00 -7.98 -1.76
N GLY A 28 30.13 -7.84 -2.75
CA GLY A 28 29.39 -8.94 -3.29
C GLY A 28 30.40 -9.86 -3.94
N ALA A 29 30.61 -11.05 -3.38
CA ALA A 29 31.34 -12.11 -4.05
C ALA A 29 30.72 -12.24 -5.43
N GLY A 30 31.52 -11.91 -6.48
CA GLY A 30 31.08 -11.95 -7.86
C GLY A 30 30.63 -13.36 -8.17
N GLN A 31 29.33 -13.56 -8.33
CA GLN A 31 28.80 -14.73 -8.96
C GLN A 31 29.22 -14.66 -10.42
N SER A 32 30.09 -15.57 -10.81
CA SER A 32 30.50 -15.75 -12.21
C SER A 32 29.26 -15.91 -13.06
N ALA A 33 29.11 -15.09 -14.09
CA ALA A 33 27.99 -15.12 -15.05
C ALA A 33 27.91 -16.40 -15.90
N ALA A 34 28.54 -17.48 -15.48
CA ALA A 34 28.69 -18.72 -16.26
C ALA A 34 27.58 -19.76 -16.00
N ASN A 35 26.73 -19.59 -14.99
CA ASN A 35 25.59 -20.48 -14.78
C ASN A 35 24.37 -19.63 -14.36
N SER A 36 23.58 -19.20 -15.34
CA SER A 36 22.24 -18.72 -15.05
C SER A 36 21.39 -19.93 -14.62
N THR A 37 21.46 -20.24 -13.34
CA THR A 37 20.48 -21.14 -12.74
C THR A 37 19.15 -20.38 -12.71
N HIS A 38 18.06 -21.02 -13.13
CA HIS A 38 16.70 -20.47 -12.93
C HIS A 38 16.27 -20.62 -11.45
N GLU A 39 17.23 -20.61 -10.55
CA GLU A 39 16.98 -20.68 -9.11
C GLU A 39 16.23 -19.43 -8.64
N PRO A 40 15.10 -19.59 -7.95
CA PRO A 40 14.40 -18.46 -7.34
C PRO A 40 15.28 -17.72 -6.32
N TYR A 41 14.92 -16.45 -6.06
CA TYR A 41 15.60 -15.66 -5.04
C TYR A 41 15.58 -16.38 -3.68
N ASN A 42 16.72 -16.37 -2.98
CA ASN A 42 16.85 -17.09 -1.70
C ASN A 42 15.96 -16.45 -0.62
N ILE A 43 15.00 -17.22 -0.09
CA ILE A 43 14.02 -16.72 0.88
C ILE A 43 14.69 -16.21 2.17
N GLY A 44 15.77 -16.84 2.62
CA GLY A 44 16.50 -16.37 3.81
C GLY A 44 17.16 -15.01 3.59
N GLN A 45 17.59 -14.71 2.36
CA GLN A 45 18.09 -13.39 2.01
C GLN A 45 16.93 -12.40 1.90
N LEU A 46 15.80 -12.80 1.31
CA LEU A 46 14.62 -11.95 1.19
C LEU A 46 14.11 -11.51 2.58
N VAL A 47 14.06 -12.41 3.56
CA VAL A 47 13.68 -12.07 4.93
C VAL A 47 14.60 -11.00 5.54
N LYS A 48 15.92 -11.10 5.30
CA LYS A 48 16.89 -10.07 5.76
C LYS A 48 16.68 -8.73 5.05
N ASP A 49 16.36 -8.76 3.77
CA ASP A 49 16.08 -7.55 3.00
C ASP A 49 14.79 -6.86 3.50
N ILE A 50 13.76 -7.64 3.83
CA ILE A 50 12.53 -7.15 4.45
C ILE A 50 12.84 -6.52 5.81
N ASP A 51 13.62 -7.20 6.67
CA ASP A 51 14.02 -6.66 7.98
C ASP A 51 14.81 -5.35 7.84
N THR A 52 15.71 -5.28 6.86
CA THR A 52 16.47 -4.06 6.56
C THR A 52 15.56 -2.94 6.07
N TYR A 53 14.58 -3.27 5.22
CA TYR A 53 13.64 -2.30 4.67
C TYR A 53 12.76 -1.67 5.74
N TYR A 54 12.21 -2.47 6.66
CA TYR A 54 11.45 -1.98 7.81
C TYR A 54 12.34 -1.42 8.94
N GLY A 55 13.64 -1.69 8.93
CA GLY A 55 14.51 -1.42 10.08
C GLY A 55 13.98 -2.13 11.32
N THR A 56 13.60 -3.41 11.15
CA THR A 56 12.85 -4.17 12.16
C THR A 56 13.59 -4.28 13.47
N THR A 57 12.91 -3.92 14.57
CA THR A 57 13.35 -4.11 15.95
C THR A 57 12.27 -4.85 16.74
N ALA A 58 12.63 -5.46 17.85
CA ALA A 58 11.67 -5.96 18.82
C ALA A 58 11.66 -5.05 20.06
N ASP A 59 10.47 -4.73 20.56
CA ASP A 59 10.34 -4.01 21.83
C ASP A 59 10.57 -4.93 23.06
N ALA A 60 10.35 -4.41 24.26
CA ALA A 60 10.55 -5.15 25.52
C ALA A 60 9.61 -6.37 25.66
N ASP A 61 8.46 -6.34 25.01
CA ASP A 61 7.47 -7.44 24.99
C ASP A 61 7.70 -8.38 23.80
N GLY A 62 8.74 -8.13 23.01
CA GLY A 62 9.11 -8.91 21.84
C GLY A 62 8.20 -8.67 20.64
N VAL A 63 7.48 -7.55 20.58
CA VAL A 63 6.67 -7.14 19.42
C VAL A 63 7.59 -6.57 18.34
N TYR A 64 7.46 -7.06 17.12
CA TYR A 64 8.24 -6.54 16.00
C TYR A 64 7.68 -5.23 15.47
N LEU A 65 8.51 -4.21 15.46
CA LEU A 65 8.17 -2.84 15.04
C LEU A 65 9.04 -2.39 13.88
N ALA A 66 8.47 -1.56 13.01
CA ALA A 66 9.24 -0.82 12.01
C ALA A 66 9.92 0.40 12.63
N SER A 67 11.13 0.71 12.18
CA SER A 67 11.87 1.90 12.62
C SER A 67 11.36 3.16 11.91
N PRO A 68 11.19 4.30 12.61
CA PRO A 68 10.85 5.57 11.98
C PRO A 68 11.97 6.12 11.06
N ASP A 69 13.20 5.62 11.19
CA ASP A 69 14.33 6.01 10.34
C ASP A 69 14.55 5.07 9.15
N SER A 70 13.69 4.05 9.00
CA SER A 70 13.80 3.00 7.99
C SER A 70 13.57 3.54 6.55
N PRO A 71 14.02 2.80 5.53
CA PRO A 71 13.60 3.03 4.15
C PRO A 71 12.07 3.01 3.98
N TYR A 72 11.38 2.11 4.67
CA TYR A 72 9.91 2.02 4.68
C TYR A 72 9.26 3.33 5.13
N ALA A 73 9.67 3.88 6.28
CA ALA A 73 9.14 5.14 6.79
C ALA A 73 9.40 6.31 5.83
N LYS A 74 10.57 6.34 5.18
CA LYS A 74 10.91 7.37 4.18
C LYS A 74 10.08 7.28 2.91
N ASP A 75 9.81 6.06 2.45
CA ASP A 75 8.92 5.85 1.30
C ASP A 75 7.49 6.28 1.60
N LEU A 76 6.96 5.95 2.77
CA LEU A 76 5.64 6.41 3.23
C LEU A 76 5.58 7.93 3.30
N ALA A 77 6.54 8.59 3.96
CA ALA A 77 6.57 10.04 4.07
C ALA A 77 6.58 10.75 2.69
N ARG A 78 7.21 10.14 1.68
CA ARG A 78 7.19 10.66 0.31
C ARG A 78 5.80 10.50 -0.33
N ILE A 79 5.14 9.35 -0.11
CA ILE A 79 3.78 9.09 -0.61
C ILE A 79 2.79 10.04 0.06
N ASP A 80 2.85 10.20 1.37
CA ASP A 80 1.97 11.08 2.14
C ASP A 80 2.09 12.54 1.68
N ALA A 81 3.31 13.05 1.56
CA ALA A 81 3.54 14.41 1.07
C ALA A 81 3.04 14.63 -0.36
N GLU A 82 3.08 13.62 -1.22
CA GLU A 82 2.50 13.67 -2.56
C GLU A 82 0.97 13.64 -2.50
N ALA A 83 0.40 12.75 -1.66
CA ALA A 83 -1.03 12.60 -1.48
C ALA A 83 -1.67 13.89 -0.92
N GLU A 84 -1.09 14.49 0.10
CA GLU A 84 -1.58 15.75 0.68
C GLU A 84 -1.65 16.87 -0.36
N ARG A 85 -0.60 17.06 -1.16
CA ARG A 85 -0.59 18.09 -2.23
C ARG A 85 -1.67 17.80 -3.28
N TYR A 86 -1.90 16.54 -3.60
CA TYR A 86 -2.93 16.15 -4.56
C TYR A 86 -4.32 16.37 -3.97
N LEU A 87 -4.59 15.88 -2.76
CA LEU A 87 -5.88 16.03 -2.07
C LEU A 87 -6.28 17.49 -1.93
N ASP A 88 -5.33 18.37 -1.59
CA ASP A 88 -5.56 19.80 -1.46
C ASP A 88 -6.09 20.44 -2.77
N LYS A 89 -5.53 20.04 -3.89
CA LYS A 89 -5.99 20.50 -5.21
C LYS A 89 -7.29 19.82 -5.64
N ALA A 90 -7.39 18.50 -5.50
CA ALA A 90 -8.52 17.73 -5.98
C ALA A 90 -9.79 18.05 -5.19
N ALA A 91 -9.71 18.16 -3.86
CA ALA A 91 -10.83 18.54 -2.99
C ALA A 91 -11.38 19.92 -3.39
N ARG A 92 -10.53 20.94 -3.53
CA ARG A 92 -10.97 22.26 -3.99
C ARG A 92 -11.67 22.21 -5.35
N THR A 93 -11.13 21.43 -6.28
CA THR A 93 -11.71 21.30 -7.62
C THR A 93 -13.08 20.62 -7.59
N ALA A 94 -13.23 19.56 -6.79
CA ALA A 94 -14.50 18.85 -6.60
C ALA A 94 -15.55 19.75 -5.94
N HIS A 95 -15.20 20.46 -4.88
CA HIS A 95 -16.12 21.40 -4.21
C HIS A 95 -16.59 22.53 -5.13
N HIS A 96 -15.70 23.08 -5.95
CA HIS A 96 -16.08 24.13 -6.94
C HIS A 96 -17.08 23.63 -7.98
N ARG A 97 -17.08 22.34 -8.28
CA ARG A 97 -18.06 21.71 -9.19
C ARG A 97 -19.36 21.27 -8.47
N GLY A 98 -19.41 21.43 -7.15
CA GLY A 98 -20.53 20.94 -6.33
C GLY A 98 -20.51 19.41 -6.13
N ALA A 99 -19.39 18.76 -6.41
CA ALA A 99 -19.21 17.33 -6.15
C ALA A 99 -18.93 17.07 -4.66
N ARG A 100 -19.16 15.84 -4.21
CA ARG A 100 -18.87 15.36 -2.85
C ARG A 100 -17.59 14.52 -2.90
N PRO A 101 -16.40 15.11 -2.65
CA PRO A 101 -15.15 14.37 -2.72
C PRO A 101 -15.04 13.34 -1.61
N ALA A 102 -14.47 12.19 -1.93
CA ALA A 102 -14.18 11.12 -1.00
C ALA A 102 -12.78 10.54 -1.22
N VAL A 103 -12.23 9.92 -0.17
CA VAL A 103 -11.06 9.06 -0.22
C VAL A 103 -11.44 7.67 0.30
N VAL A 104 -10.76 6.66 -0.22
CA VAL A 104 -10.91 5.27 0.24
C VAL A 104 -9.57 4.77 0.72
N PHE A 105 -9.53 4.17 1.92
CA PHE A 105 -8.37 3.51 2.49
C PHE A 105 -8.63 2.03 2.67
N ASP A 106 -7.67 1.19 2.30
CA ASP A 106 -7.58 -0.12 2.91
C ASP A 106 -7.14 -0.01 4.37
N ILE A 107 -7.17 -1.11 5.12
CA ILE A 107 -6.83 -1.12 6.56
C ILE A 107 -5.49 -1.83 6.81
N ASP A 108 -5.34 -3.09 6.35
CA ASP A 108 -4.21 -3.94 6.67
C ASP A 108 -2.98 -3.48 5.88
N ASP A 109 -1.87 -3.16 6.57
CA ASP A 109 -0.64 -2.59 6.01
C ASP A 109 -0.81 -1.28 5.20
N THR A 110 -2.00 -0.70 5.30
CA THR A 110 -2.33 0.64 4.80
C THR A 110 -2.50 1.65 5.94
N LEU A 111 -3.25 1.29 6.97
CA LEU A 111 -3.47 2.10 8.18
C LEU A 111 -2.89 1.44 9.44
N LEU A 112 -2.93 0.11 9.50
CA LEU A 112 -2.50 -0.71 10.63
C LEU A 112 -1.47 -1.72 10.15
N LEU A 113 -0.25 -1.63 10.70
CA LEU A 113 0.88 -2.47 10.30
C LEU A 113 0.75 -3.88 10.86
N SER A 114 0.98 -4.90 10.03
CA SER A 114 0.92 -6.31 10.43
C SER A 114 2.30 -6.98 10.56
N LEU A 115 3.40 -6.24 10.51
CA LEU A 115 4.77 -6.75 10.55
C LEU A 115 5.02 -7.77 11.68
N ASP A 116 4.48 -7.54 12.88
CA ASP A 116 4.62 -8.48 14.01
C ASP A 116 3.95 -9.82 13.73
N TYR A 117 2.74 -9.81 13.16
CA TYR A 117 2.05 -11.03 12.75
C TYR A 117 2.86 -11.79 11.71
N GLU A 118 3.27 -11.11 10.65
CA GLU A 118 4.01 -11.71 9.54
C GLU A 118 5.31 -12.39 10.01
N LYS A 119 6.07 -11.71 10.85
CA LYS A 119 7.31 -12.27 11.40
C LYS A 119 7.08 -13.47 12.34
N ARG A 120 6.07 -13.39 13.22
CA ARG A 120 5.75 -14.50 14.15
C ARG A 120 5.24 -15.73 13.45
N HIS A 121 4.59 -15.57 12.29
CA HIS A 121 4.01 -16.67 11.51
C HIS A 121 4.84 -17.04 10.28
N ASN A 122 6.11 -16.57 10.21
CA ASN A 122 7.01 -16.86 9.09
C ASN A 122 6.38 -16.51 7.73
N TYR A 123 5.69 -15.36 7.64
CA TYR A 123 5.00 -14.87 6.44
C TYR A 123 3.96 -15.86 5.89
N THR A 124 3.32 -16.60 6.78
CA THR A 124 2.28 -17.58 6.45
C THR A 124 0.96 -17.16 7.08
N TYR A 125 -0.06 -17.01 6.26
CA TYR A 125 -1.41 -16.66 6.71
C TYR A 125 -2.14 -17.89 7.30
N ASP A 126 -2.71 -17.72 8.49
CA ASP A 126 -3.71 -18.61 9.07
C ASP A 126 -4.91 -17.78 9.58
N SER A 127 -6.11 -18.17 9.17
CA SER A 127 -7.31 -17.37 9.43
C SER A 127 -7.69 -17.28 10.91
N ALA A 128 -7.39 -18.30 11.71
CA ALA A 128 -7.72 -18.32 13.13
C ALA A 128 -6.78 -17.39 13.91
N THR A 129 -5.47 -17.54 13.72
CA THR A 129 -4.46 -16.69 14.36
C THR A 129 -4.54 -15.25 13.90
N TRP A 130 -4.89 -15.01 12.62
CA TRP A 130 -5.14 -13.66 12.09
C TRP A 130 -6.35 -13.02 12.77
N ASN A 131 -7.46 -13.77 12.92
CA ASN A 131 -8.64 -13.27 13.61
C ASN A 131 -8.32 -12.88 15.06
N ASP A 132 -7.54 -13.69 15.78
CA ASP A 132 -7.11 -13.38 17.14
C ASP A 132 -6.23 -12.13 17.18
N TYR A 133 -5.31 -11.99 16.22
CA TYR A 133 -4.42 -10.85 16.11
C TYR A 133 -5.18 -9.53 15.86
N VAL A 134 -6.13 -9.54 14.91
CA VAL A 134 -6.98 -8.36 14.64
C VAL A 134 -7.82 -7.97 15.85
N ASN A 135 -8.42 -8.96 16.55
CA ASN A 135 -9.29 -8.70 17.68
C ASN A 135 -8.57 -8.25 18.96
N LYS A 136 -7.24 -8.42 19.06
CA LYS A 136 -6.43 -7.77 20.12
C LYS A 136 -6.47 -6.25 20.02
N ALA A 137 -6.71 -5.71 18.84
CA ALA A 137 -6.78 -4.27 18.56
C ALA A 137 -5.51 -3.52 19.02
N ASP A 138 -4.33 -4.08 18.72
CA ASP A 138 -3.04 -3.62 19.23
C ASP A 138 -1.97 -3.44 18.16
N ARG A 139 -2.38 -3.43 16.89
CA ARG A 139 -1.47 -3.21 15.78
C ARG A 139 -0.99 -1.75 15.76
N PRO A 140 0.30 -1.49 15.55
CA PRO A 140 0.79 -0.13 15.38
C PRO A 140 0.23 0.50 14.10
N ALA A 141 0.17 1.83 14.09
CA ALA A 141 -0.17 2.57 12.88
C ALA A 141 0.92 2.41 11.81
N VAL A 142 0.52 2.41 10.55
CA VAL A 142 1.42 2.70 9.42
C VAL A 142 1.80 4.17 9.50
N PHE A 143 3.10 4.48 9.37
CA PHE A 143 3.61 5.85 9.54
C PHE A 143 2.89 6.83 8.61
N GLY A 144 2.42 7.95 9.16
CA GLY A 144 1.76 9.03 8.43
C GLY A 144 0.30 8.76 8.02
N SER A 145 -0.11 7.50 7.91
CA SER A 145 -1.45 7.16 7.39
C SER A 145 -2.61 7.67 8.24
N PRO A 146 -2.59 7.61 9.59
CA PRO A 146 -3.64 8.23 10.40
C PRO A 146 -3.69 9.76 10.25
N GLU A 147 -2.54 10.40 10.08
CA GLU A 147 -2.43 11.83 9.80
C GLU A 147 -3.08 12.17 8.47
N LEU A 148 -2.85 11.35 7.44
CA LEU A 148 -3.43 11.53 6.11
C LEU A 148 -4.96 11.36 6.13
N VAL A 149 -5.51 10.44 6.93
CA VAL A 149 -6.95 10.30 7.16
C VAL A 149 -7.54 11.61 7.71
N ARG A 150 -6.95 12.14 8.79
CA ARG A 150 -7.40 13.42 9.39
C ARG A 150 -7.18 14.60 8.46
N TYR A 151 -6.11 14.58 7.67
CA TYR A 151 -5.87 15.62 6.67
C TYR A 151 -6.98 15.66 5.62
N ALA A 152 -7.38 14.49 5.08
CA ALA A 152 -8.49 14.41 4.12
C ALA A 152 -9.79 14.97 4.73
N GLU A 153 -10.16 14.56 5.94
CA GLU A 153 -11.31 15.09 6.67
C GLU A 153 -11.24 16.61 6.83
N SER A 154 -10.08 17.16 7.20
CA SER A 154 -9.87 18.60 7.37
C SER A 154 -10.08 19.42 6.08
N LYS A 155 -10.04 18.76 4.93
CA LYS A 155 -10.32 19.35 3.61
C LYS A 155 -11.78 19.18 3.17
N GLY A 156 -12.62 18.63 4.02
CA GLY A 156 -14.02 18.32 3.69
C GLY A 156 -14.16 17.16 2.72
N VAL A 157 -13.19 16.25 2.73
CA VAL A 157 -13.21 15.03 1.93
C VAL A 157 -13.74 13.90 2.81
N GLU A 158 -14.77 13.21 2.35
CA GLU A 158 -15.36 12.07 3.06
C GLU A 158 -14.39 10.88 3.08
N VAL A 159 -14.29 10.22 4.23
CA VAL A 159 -13.36 9.10 4.41
C VAL A 159 -14.13 7.79 4.44
N PHE A 160 -13.75 6.87 3.58
CA PHE A 160 -14.26 5.50 3.56
C PHE A 160 -13.13 4.50 3.76
N TYR A 161 -13.48 3.35 4.36
CA TYR A 161 -12.59 2.21 4.53
C TYR A 161 -13.13 1.03 3.75
N ASN A 162 -12.25 0.31 3.04
CA ASN A 162 -12.62 -0.81 2.20
C ASN A 162 -11.63 -1.95 2.38
N SER A 163 -11.87 -2.83 3.37
CA SER A 163 -10.90 -3.81 3.83
C SER A 163 -11.28 -5.25 3.49
N GLY A 164 -10.26 -6.10 3.34
CA GLY A 164 -10.36 -7.54 3.26
C GLY A 164 -10.83 -8.23 4.55
N LEU A 165 -10.85 -7.53 5.68
CA LEU A 165 -11.36 -8.01 6.95
C LEU A 165 -12.84 -8.42 6.85
N THR A 166 -13.27 -9.30 7.75
CA THR A 166 -14.66 -9.76 7.81
C THR A 166 -15.47 -8.93 8.81
N GLU A 167 -16.82 -8.97 8.69
CA GLU A 167 -17.71 -8.32 9.66
C GLU A 167 -17.47 -8.78 11.10
N ALA A 168 -17.07 -10.03 11.31
CA ALA A 168 -16.74 -10.55 12.65
C ALA A 168 -15.52 -9.83 13.29
N GLN A 169 -14.69 -9.19 12.49
CA GLN A 169 -13.49 -8.46 12.92
C GLN A 169 -13.73 -6.95 13.07
N ARG A 170 -14.93 -6.45 12.76
CA ARG A 170 -15.27 -5.02 12.80
C ARG A 170 -14.93 -4.36 14.13
N ALA A 171 -15.33 -5.00 15.24
CA ALA A 171 -15.10 -4.42 16.58
C ALA A 171 -13.60 -4.23 16.88
N GLY A 172 -12.78 -5.23 16.57
CA GLY A 172 -11.32 -5.15 16.71
C GLY A 172 -10.70 -4.09 15.81
N ALA A 173 -11.10 -4.07 14.53
CA ALA A 173 -10.62 -3.07 13.58
C ALA A 173 -10.95 -1.63 14.01
N VAL A 174 -12.21 -1.37 14.40
CA VAL A 174 -12.64 -0.05 14.89
C VAL A 174 -11.87 0.37 16.15
N ALA A 175 -11.71 -0.55 17.11
CA ALA A 175 -10.96 -0.27 18.34
C ALA A 175 -9.49 0.07 18.03
N ASN A 176 -8.87 -0.66 17.11
CA ASN A 176 -7.48 -0.44 16.74
C ASN A 176 -7.30 0.87 15.94
N LEU A 177 -8.16 1.17 14.98
CA LEU A 177 -8.12 2.42 14.22
C LEU A 177 -8.26 3.64 15.14
N LYS A 178 -9.17 3.60 16.13
CA LYS A 178 -9.28 4.64 17.15
C LYS A 178 -7.99 4.80 17.95
N LYS A 179 -7.39 3.69 18.40
CA LYS A 179 -6.13 3.70 19.14
C LYS A 179 -4.97 4.24 18.28
N ALA A 180 -4.98 3.96 16.99
CA ALA A 180 -3.99 4.44 16.03
C ALA A 180 -4.20 5.92 15.62
N GLY A 181 -5.32 6.54 16.00
CA GLY A 181 -5.64 7.93 15.63
C GLY A 181 -6.24 8.11 14.24
N ALA A 182 -6.78 7.03 13.65
CA ALA A 182 -7.55 7.06 12.40
C ALA A 182 -9.05 6.89 12.73
N ASP A 183 -9.61 7.78 13.56
CA ASP A 183 -10.93 7.66 14.17
C ASP A 183 -12.03 8.43 13.43
N VAL A 184 -11.86 8.65 12.14
CA VAL A 184 -12.81 9.34 11.27
C VAL A 184 -13.77 8.34 10.65
N ASN A 185 -15.09 8.57 10.71
CA ASN A 185 -16.13 7.81 9.99
C ASN A 185 -16.03 6.26 10.12
N LEU A 186 -15.94 5.76 11.36
CA LEU A 186 -15.79 4.31 11.61
C LEU A 186 -17.13 3.56 11.74
N ASP A 187 -18.22 4.13 11.28
CA ASP A 187 -19.55 3.49 11.25
C ASP A 187 -19.73 2.54 10.05
N ALA A 188 -20.85 1.81 10.05
CA ALA A 188 -21.12 0.82 9.01
C ALA A 188 -21.39 1.43 7.62
N GLY A 189 -21.72 2.72 7.53
CA GLY A 189 -21.93 3.41 6.26
C GLY A 189 -20.63 3.82 5.58
N HIS A 190 -19.53 3.86 6.32
CA HIS A 190 -18.23 4.30 5.82
C HIS A 190 -17.15 3.21 5.84
N MET A 191 -17.34 2.16 6.65
CA MET A 191 -16.39 1.03 6.73
C MET A 191 -17.00 -0.22 6.11
N PHE A 192 -16.51 -0.61 4.95
CA PHE A 192 -16.92 -1.80 4.21
C PHE A 192 -15.99 -2.98 4.50
N LEU A 193 -16.55 -4.03 5.09
CA LEU A 193 -15.89 -5.28 5.40
C LEU A 193 -16.59 -6.44 4.67
N LYS A 194 -15.92 -7.59 4.55
CA LYS A 194 -16.51 -8.77 3.90
C LYS A 194 -17.60 -9.38 4.78
N ASP A 195 -18.85 -9.19 4.44
CA ASP A 195 -19.99 -9.90 5.03
C ASP A 195 -20.36 -11.10 4.14
N LYS A 196 -19.84 -12.28 4.49
CA LYS A 196 -20.14 -13.52 3.75
C LYS A 196 -21.50 -14.11 4.11
N ALA A 197 -22.09 -13.71 5.25
CA ALA A 197 -23.40 -14.18 5.69
C ALA A 197 -24.51 -13.38 4.99
N ALA A 198 -24.34 -12.06 4.88
CA ALA A 198 -25.27 -11.15 4.23
C ALA A 198 -24.54 -10.24 3.21
N PRO A 199 -24.06 -10.80 2.07
CA PRO A 199 -23.31 -10.01 1.10
C PRO A 199 -24.14 -8.83 0.58
N PRO A 200 -23.54 -7.64 0.41
CA PRO A 200 -24.25 -6.47 -0.06
C PRO A 200 -24.75 -6.64 -1.50
N ALA A 201 -25.92 -6.07 -1.79
CA ALA A 201 -26.61 -6.25 -3.06
C ALA A 201 -25.80 -5.83 -4.29
N TYR A 202 -24.89 -4.87 -4.16
CA TYR A 202 -24.01 -4.44 -5.25
C TYR A 202 -22.97 -5.51 -5.66
N LEU A 203 -22.75 -6.56 -4.84
CA LEU A 203 -21.87 -7.70 -5.14
C LEU A 203 -22.62 -8.95 -5.61
N LYS A 204 -23.95 -8.88 -5.88
CA LYS A 204 -24.78 -10.03 -6.24
C LYS A 204 -24.28 -10.85 -7.44
N HIS A 205 -23.43 -10.27 -8.27
CA HIS A 205 -22.85 -10.96 -9.43
C HIS A 205 -21.74 -11.97 -9.04
N CYS A 206 -21.16 -11.86 -7.84
CA CYS A 206 -20.11 -12.74 -7.37
C CYS A 206 -20.28 -13.19 -5.91
N ALA A 207 -21.23 -12.63 -5.15
CA ALA A 207 -21.51 -13.04 -3.76
C ALA A 207 -23.01 -13.08 -3.50
N VAL A 208 -23.46 -14.17 -2.86
CA VAL A 208 -24.80 -14.36 -2.33
C VAL A 208 -24.70 -15.01 -0.95
N PRO A 209 -25.74 -14.97 -0.10
CA PRO A 209 -25.70 -15.58 1.24
C PRO A 209 -25.15 -17.01 1.21
N GLY A 210 -24.07 -17.26 1.97
CA GLY A 210 -23.39 -18.55 2.05
C GLY A 210 -22.42 -18.87 0.89
N THR A 211 -22.30 -18.02 -0.13
CA THR A 211 -21.39 -18.25 -1.26
C THR A 211 -20.66 -16.96 -1.62
N TRP A 212 -19.35 -16.96 -1.47
CA TRP A 212 -18.48 -15.83 -1.80
C TRP A 212 -17.47 -16.21 -2.89
N ASN A 213 -17.71 -15.75 -4.12
CA ASN A 213 -16.86 -15.99 -5.29
C ASN A 213 -16.19 -14.71 -5.81
N CYS A 214 -16.40 -13.57 -5.13
CA CYS A 214 -15.71 -12.36 -5.53
C CYS A 214 -14.21 -12.50 -5.35
N THR A 215 -13.44 -12.17 -6.38
CA THR A 215 -12.01 -11.88 -6.22
C THR A 215 -11.83 -10.64 -5.36
N THR A 216 -10.61 -10.41 -4.86
CA THR A 216 -10.32 -9.19 -4.09
C THR A 216 -10.58 -7.94 -4.93
N VAL A 217 -10.14 -7.92 -6.18
CA VAL A 217 -10.41 -6.81 -7.11
C VAL A 217 -11.92 -6.58 -7.30
N GLN A 218 -12.72 -7.64 -7.51
CA GLN A 218 -14.17 -7.49 -7.68
C GLN A 218 -14.85 -6.92 -6.44
N TYR A 219 -14.43 -7.37 -5.25
CA TYR A 219 -14.95 -6.84 -3.99
C TYR A 219 -14.58 -5.37 -3.82
N LYS A 220 -13.28 -5.06 -3.91
CA LYS A 220 -12.75 -3.71 -3.67
C LYS A 220 -13.29 -2.69 -4.68
N SER A 221 -13.23 -3.00 -5.97
CA SER A 221 -13.77 -2.12 -7.02
C SER A 221 -15.30 -2.02 -7.01
N GLY A 222 -15.99 -3.11 -6.67
CA GLY A 222 -17.44 -3.11 -6.50
C GLY A 222 -17.88 -2.19 -5.37
N THR A 223 -17.14 -2.16 -4.26
CA THR A 223 -17.40 -1.24 -3.14
C THR A 223 -17.12 0.22 -3.57
N ARG A 224 -16.01 0.51 -4.25
CA ARG A 224 -15.75 1.86 -4.77
C ARG A 224 -16.83 2.31 -5.75
N ARG A 225 -17.26 1.42 -6.65
CA ARG A 225 -18.39 1.70 -7.54
C ARG A 225 -19.65 2.06 -6.75
N HIS A 226 -19.97 1.33 -5.68
CA HIS A 226 -21.10 1.62 -4.80
C HIS A 226 -20.98 3.02 -4.18
N ILE A 227 -19.81 3.38 -3.67
CA ILE A 227 -19.55 4.71 -3.11
C ILE A 227 -19.80 5.82 -4.14
N GLU A 228 -19.33 5.65 -5.38
CA GLU A 228 -19.53 6.66 -6.43
C GLU A 228 -20.97 6.69 -6.96
N HIS A 229 -21.52 5.54 -7.38
CA HIS A 229 -22.77 5.50 -8.12
C HIS A 229 -24.01 5.48 -7.23
N ASP A 230 -23.95 4.77 -6.09
CA ASP A 230 -25.13 4.61 -5.24
C ASP A 230 -25.17 5.62 -4.09
N LEU A 231 -23.98 6.01 -3.55
CA LEU A 231 -23.87 6.99 -2.47
C LEU A 231 -23.61 8.43 -2.99
N GLY A 232 -23.21 8.58 -4.26
CA GLY A 232 -23.08 9.88 -4.92
C GLY A 232 -21.83 10.68 -4.53
N TYR A 233 -20.73 9.99 -4.19
CA TYR A 233 -19.43 10.60 -3.96
C TYR A 233 -18.55 10.54 -5.20
N GLU A 234 -17.50 11.35 -5.23
CA GLU A 234 -16.42 11.31 -6.20
C GLU A 234 -15.14 10.85 -5.46
N ILE A 235 -14.67 9.64 -5.73
CA ILE A 235 -13.46 9.12 -5.08
C ILE A 235 -12.25 9.75 -5.74
N ILE A 236 -11.73 10.83 -5.14
CA ILE A 236 -10.56 11.54 -5.66
C ILE A 236 -9.25 10.80 -5.41
N ALA A 237 -9.19 9.94 -4.37
CA ALA A 237 -8.01 9.10 -4.13
C ALA A 237 -8.39 7.77 -3.45
N ASN A 238 -7.62 6.71 -3.77
CA ASN A 238 -7.73 5.39 -3.16
C ASN A 238 -6.34 4.90 -2.73
N PHE A 239 -6.22 4.45 -1.48
CA PHE A 239 -4.97 4.04 -0.83
C PHE A 239 -5.02 2.56 -0.49
N GLY A 240 -3.96 1.82 -0.82
CA GLY A 240 -3.86 0.39 -0.52
C GLY A 240 -2.43 -0.13 -0.65
N ASP A 241 -2.12 -1.19 0.08
CA ASP A 241 -0.82 -1.85 0.05
C ASP A 241 -0.73 -3.00 -0.97
N GLN A 242 -1.87 -3.42 -1.54
CA GLN A 242 -1.94 -4.41 -2.61
C GLN A 242 -2.50 -3.80 -3.90
N TYR A 243 -2.05 -4.29 -5.06
CA TYR A 243 -2.65 -3.87 -6.32
C TYR A 243 -4.13 -4.26 -6.43
N SER A 244 -4.52 -5.38 -5.79
CA SER A 244 -5.94 -5.79 -5.73
C SER A 244 -6.84 -4.79 -4.96
N ASP A 245 -6.29 -3.91 -4.14
CA ASP A 245 -7.03 -2.79 -3.53
C ASP A 245 -7.28 -1.65 -4.52
N LEU A 246 -6.39 -1.50 -5.50
CA LEU A 246 -6.32 -0.34 -6.38
C LEU A 246 -6.92 -0.59 -7.75
N ASP A 247 -6.85 -1.83 -8.23
CA ASP A 247 -7.31 -2.23 -9.54
C ASP A 247 -8.84 -2.19 -9.67
N GLY A 248 -9.33 -2.15 -10.91
CA GLY A 248 -10.75 -2.21 -11.24
C GLY A 248 -11.45 -0.85 -11.29
N GLY A 249 -10.74 0.25 -11.19
CA GLY A 249 -11.26 1.62 -11.37
C GLY A 249 -12.00 2.21 -10.16
N TYR A 250 -12.82 3.22 -10.44
CA TYR A 250 -13.62 3.96 -9.44
C TYR A 250 -12.74 4.67 -8.41
N ALA A 251 -11.79 5.44 -8.89
CA ALA A 251 -11.03 6.47 -8.18
C ALA A 251 -10.21 7.26 -9.21
N ASP A 252 -10.07 8.55 -9.02
CA ASP A 252 -9.28 9.42 -9.90
C ASP A 252 -7.78 9.11 -9.80
N ARG A 253 -7.33 8.75 -8.60
CA ARG A 253 -5.92 8.44 -8.34
C ARG A 253 -5.77 7.30 -7.34
N ALA A 254 -4.80 6.42 -7.62
CA ALA A 254 -4.42 5.32 -6.74
C ALA A 254 -3.04 5.58 -6.12
N TYR A 255 -2.91 5.28 -4.83
CA TYR A 255 -1.66 5.34 -4.08
C TYR A 255 -1.32 3.96 -3.55
N LYS A 256 -0.26 3.36 -4.10
CA LYS A 256 0.27 2.07 -3.66
C LYS A 256 1.25 2.28 -2.52
N LEU A 257 0.89 1.80 -1.33
CA LEU A 257 1.78 1.77 -0.18
C LEU A 257 2.70 0.54 -0.25
N PRO A 258 3.94 0.64 0.25
CA PRO A 258 4.85 -0.50 0.21
C PRO A 258 4.43 -1.59 1.20
N ASN A 259 4.39 -2.83 0.71
CA ASN A 259 4.26 -4.05 1.51
C ASN A 259 5.04 -5.19 0.84
N PRO A 260 6.20 -5.58 1.37
CA PRO A 260 7.00 -6.69 0.85
C PRO A 260 6.72 -8.03 1.54
N THR A 261 5.73 -8.13 2.43
CA THR A 261 5.57 -9.28 3.32
C THR A 261 4.61 -10.35 2.81
N TYR A 262 3.55 -9.95 2.11
CA TYR A 262 2.59 -10.88 1.52
C TYR A 262 2.03 -10.33 0.20
N PHE A 263 1.35 -11.19 -0.54
CA PHE A 263 0.70 -10.87 -1.79
C PHE A 263 -0.76 -11.31 -1.78
N VAL A 264 -1.66 -10.42 -2.20
CA VAL A 264 -3.09 -10.70 -2.41
C VAL A 264 -3.45 -10.40 -3.87
N SER A 265 -3.91 -11.45 -4.59
CA SER A 265 -4.31 -11.37 -6.00
C SER A 265 -5.74 -10.80 -6.19
#